data_a6e4ae1d8bd86427a3e2af0640ee6de2
#
_entry.id   a6e4ae1d8bd86427a3e2af0640ee6de2
#
_cell.length_a   1.000
_cell.length_b   1.000
_cell.length_c   1.000
_cell.angle_alpha   90.00
_cell.angle_beta   90.00
_cell.angle_gamma   90.00
#
_symmetry.space_group_name_H-M   'P 1'
#
loop_
_entity.id
_entity.type
_entity.pdbx_description
1 polymer ?
#
loop_
_entity_poly.entity_id
_entity_poly.type
_entity_poly.pdbx_seq_one_letter_code
_entity_poly.pdbx_strand_id
1 'polypeptide(L)'
;MIKQTVTAIPPLIVCPKPSPGDLSRTPMFPTPLPDIAPNSAAFESLPLVKPTGFREYDARWWFGHPGSETPPELNLMGVQALGLGLATFLQERGIAPEIVTGHDFRSYSAAIKMALVNGLMAGGCRVHDIGLALSPMAYFAQFALDVPAVAMVTASHNENGWTGVKMGAQRPVTFGPDEMGRLKEIVLSGAFRTAGGGSYVPVADFAATYLKDLAARGPVKRKLKVVAACGNGTAGAFAPQALEAIGCEVVPLDTELDSTFPRYNPNPEDMAMLHAIADAVRTSGAD
;
A
#
# COMPACT_ATOMS: atom_id res chain seq x y z
N MET A 1 9.74 -0.14 59.09
CA MET A 1 10.37 -1.18 58.25
C MET A 1 9.29 -1.99 57.57
N ILE A 2 8.99 -1.73 56.33
CA ILE A 2 7.99 -2.46 55.52
C ILE A 2 8.79 -3.53 54.76
N LYS A 3 8.58 -4.81 55.11
CA LYS A 3 9.16 -5.93 54.36
C LYS A 3 8.35 -6.10 53.06
N GLN A 4 9.00 -5.76 51.92
CA GLN A 4 8.49 -6.13 50.63
C GLN A 4 8.68 -7.63 50.40
N THR A 5 7.58 -8.37 50.26
CA THR A 5 7.57 -9.76 49.85
C THR A 5 7.80 -9.82 48.35
N VAL A 6 8.96 -10.31 47.92
CA VAL A 6 9.24 -10.57 46.49
C VAL A 6 8.46 -11.83 46.11
N THR A 7 7.41 -11.65 45.32
CA THR A 7 6.66 -12.77 44.71
C THR A 7 7.52 -13.44 43.65
N ALA A 8 7.75 -14.74 43.77
CA ALA A 8 8.50 -15.53 42.82
C ALA A 8 7.84 -15.51 41.42
N ILE A 9 8.65 -15.25 40.39
CA ILE A 9 8.22 -15.33 38.99
C ILE A 9 7.87 -16.79 38.69
N PRO A 10 6.68 -17.08 38.12
CA PRO A 10 6.33 -18.46 37.77
C PRO A 10 7.30 -18.99 36.68
N PRO A 11 7.60 -20.30 36.68
CA PRO A 11 8.51 -20.88 35.71
C PRO A 11 8.02 -20.68 34.28
N LEU A 12 8.92 -20.30 33.39
CA LEU A 12 8.67 -20.21 31.95
C LEU A 12 8.04 -21.52 31.46
N ILE A 13 6.86 -21.45 30.87
CA ILE A 13 6.25 -22.57 30.16
C ILE A 13 7.12 -22.84 28.93
N VAL A 14 7.97 -23.88 29.02
CA VAL A 14 8.73 -24.37 27.88
C VAL A 14 7.76 -25.14 26.99
N CYS A 15 7.36 -24.57 25.87
CA CYS A 15 6.65 -25.31 24.85
C CYS A 15 7.50 -26.49 24.37
N PRO A 16 6.98 -27.74 24.35
CA PRO A 16 7.70 -28.88 23.83
C PRO A 16 8.09 -28.62 22.38
N LYS A 17 9.37 -28.89 22.02
CA LYS A 17 9.82 -28.84 20.64
C LYS A 17 9.02 -29.89 19.85
N PRO A 18 8.41 -29.53 18.70
CA PRO A 18 7.74 -30.51 17.85
C PRO A 18 8.76 -31.58 17.40
N SER A 19 8.32 -32.83 17.37
CA SER A 19 9.12 -33.95 16.87
C SER A 19 9.37 -33.80 15.36
N PRO A 20 10.54 -34.21 14.82
CA PRO A 20 10.97 -33.96 13.44
C PRO A 20 10.09 -34.61 12.33
N GLY A 21 9.02 -35.29 12.65
CA GLY A 21 8.20 -36.06 11.71
C GLY A 21 6.87 -35.46 11.26
N ASP A 22 6.39 -34.37 11.87
CA ASP A 22 4.99 -33.92 11.67
C ASP A 22 4.81 -32.48 11.17
N LEU A 23 5.84 -31.87 10.60
CA LEU A 23 5.75 -30.52 10.01
C LEU A 23 5.10 -30.46 8.63
N SER A 24 4.61 -31.58 8.10
CA SER A 24 4.16 -31.68 6.69
C SER A 24 2.67 -31.39 6.43
N ARG A 25 1.85 -31.01 7.42
CA ARG A 25 0.39 -31.00 7.22
C ARG A 25 -0.43 -29.84 7.80
N THR A 26 0.14 -28.90 8.52
CA THR A 26 -0.63 -27.70 8.91
C THR A 26 -0.25 -26.58 7.99
N PRO A 27 -1.17 -25.98 7.22
CA PRO A 27 -0.85 -24.81 6.43
C PRO A 27 -0.34 -23.74 7.40
N MET A 28 0.88 -23.20 7.16
CA MET A 28 1.52 -22.22 8.04
C MET A 28 0.75 -20.90 8.10
N PHE A 29 -0.18 -20.70 7.20
CA PHE A 29 -1.09 -19.55 7.17
C PHE A 29 -2.50 -20.01 6.78
N PRO A 30 -3.56 -19.53 7.46
CA PRO A 30 -4.94 -19.92 7.15
C PRO A 30 -5.36 -19.54 5.73
N THR A 31 -6.16 -20.39 5.08
CA THR A 31 -6.77 -20.08 3.79
C THR A 31 -7.77 -18.92 3.96
N PRO A 32 -7.72 -17.90 3.11
CA PRO A 32 -8.66 -16.78 3.16
C PRO A 32 -10.12 -17.20 2.99
N LEU A 33 -10.99 -16.56 3.75
CA LEU A 33 -12.43 -16.72 3.68
C LEU A 33 -13.05 -15.54 2.92
N PRO A 34 -14.09 -15.77 2.12
CA PRO A 34 -14.76 -14.72 1.35
C PRO A 34 -15.72 -13.88 2.21
N ASP A 35 -16.09 -14.38 3.39
CA ASP A 35 -17.01 -13.73 4.31
C ASP A 35 -16.68 -14.10 5.75
N ILE A 36 -16.57 -13.09 6.61
CA ILE A 36 -16.39 -13.23 8.06
C ILE A 36 -17.16 -12.09 8.74
N ALA A 37 -17.96 -12.44 9.75
CA ALA A 37 -18.71 -11.44 10.52
C ALA A 37 -17.76 -10.43 11.19
N PRO A 38 -17.92 -9.11 10.97
CA PRO A 38 -17.13 -8.08 11.65
C PRO A 38 -17.26 -8.20 13.19
N ASN A 39 -16.25 -7.71 13.91
CA ASN A 39 -16.20 -7.70 15.37
C ASN A 39 -16.35 -9.10 16.01
N SER A 40 -15.91 -10.14 15.31
CA SER A 40 -15.85 -11.52 15.82
C SER A 40 -14.41 -11.96 16.04
N ALA A 41 -14.19 -12.98 16.88
CA ALA A 41 -12.87 -13.57 17.06
C ALA A 41 -12.30 -14.13 15.73
N ALA A 42 -13.16 -14.61 14.83
CA ALA A 42 -12.77 -15.03 13.50
C ALA A 42 -12.25 -13.86 12.64
N PHE A 43 -12.85 -12.68 12.75
CA PHE A 43 -12.42 -11.49 12.01
C PHE A 43 -11.01 -11.04 12.41
N GLU A 44 -10.63 -11.22 13.68
CA GLU A 44 -9.30 -10.87 14.19
C GLU A 44 -8.23 -11.94 13.88
N SER A 45 -8.63 -13.19 13.70
CA SER A 45 -7.70 -14.33 13.62
C SER A 45 -7.64 -15.04 12.27
N LEU A 46 -8.60 -14.82 11.39
CA LEU A 46 -8.66 -15.43 10.07
C LEU A 46 -8.63 -14.37 8.96
N PRO A 47 -8.00 -14.68 7.82
CA PRO A 47 -7.93 -13.75 6.70
C PRO A 47 -9.28 -13.65 5.98
N LEU A 48 -9.82 -12.43 5.89
CA LEU A 48 -10.96 -12.06 5.06
C LEU A 48 -10.44 -11.47 3.75
N VAL A 49 -10.81 -12.07 2.62
CA VAL A 49 -10.51 -11.55 1.28
C VAL A 49 -11.69 -11.81 0.36
N LYS A 50 -12.47 -10.79 0.03
CA LYS A 50 -13.51 -10.93 -0.99
C LYS A 50 -12.91 -11.12 -2.39
N PRO A 51 -13.34 -12.13 -3.16
CA PRO A 51 -12.83 -12.40 -4.50
C PRO A 51 -13.04 -11.25 -5.51
N THR A 52 -14.06 -10.41 -5.27
CA THR A 52 -14.43 -9.26 -6.13
C THR A 52 -13.42 -8.11 -6.11
N GLY A 53 -12.54 -8.08 -5.10
CA GLY A 53 -11.51 -7.06 -5.01
C GLY A 53 -10.34 -7.24 -5.97
N PHE A 54 -10.15 -8.43 -6.53
CA PHE A 54 -9.16 -8.64 -7.61
C PHE A 54 -9.74 -8.14 -8.93
N ARG A 55 -9.19 -7.06 -9.47
CA ARG A 55 -9.59 -6.44 -10.73
C ARG A 55 -8.59 -6.78 -11.83
N GLU A 56 -8.76 -6.24 -13.04
CA GLU A 56 -7.89 -6.54 -14.19
C GLU A 56 -6.44 -6.09 -13.99
N TYR A 57 -6.22 -4.93 -13.33
CA TYR A 57 -4.90 -4.29 -13.27
C TYR A 57 -4.46 -3.91 -11.87
N ASP A 58 -5.34 -4.02 -10.88
CA ASP A 58 -5.07 -3.74 -9.46
C ASP A 58 -6.01 -4.55 -8.56
N ALA A 59 -5.81 -4.43 -7.27
CA ALA A 59 -6.72 -4.99 -6.28
C ALA A 59 -7.34 -3.85 -5.47
N ARG A 60 -8.66 -3.94 -5.20
CA ARG A 60 -9.39 -2.95 -4.39
C ARG A 60 -10.50 -3.59 -3.58
N TRP A 61 -10.60 -3.17 -2.30
CA TRP A 61 -11.61 -3.63 -1.36
C TRP A 61 -12.13 -2.48 -0.52
N TRP A 62 -13.37 -2.60 -0.10
CA TRP A 62 -13.88 -1.81 0.99
C TRP A 62 -13.26 -2.31 2.30
N PHE A 63 -12.43 -1.47 2.93
CA PHE A 63 -11.79 -1.75 4.23
C PHE A 63 -12.64 -1.22 5.37
N GLY A 64 -13.46 -0.19 5.08
CA GLY A 64 -14.32 0.49 6.04
C GLY A 64 -13.68 1.70 6.68
N HIS A 65 -14.49 2.44 7.40
CA HIS A 65 -14.09 3.55 8.26
C HIS A 65 -15.03 3.59 9.48
N PRO A 66 -14.66 4.28 10.58
CA PRO A 66 -15.53 4.44 11.74
C PRO A 66 -16.90 4.98 11.35
N GLY A 67 -17.96 4.32 11.79
CA GLY A 67 -19.35 4.68 11.47
C GLY A 67 -19.91 4.11 10.16
N SER A 68 -19.12 3.33 9.39
CA SER A 68 -19.64 2.64 8.20
C SER A 68 -20.54 1.47 8.59
N GLU A 69 -21.73 1.41 7.97
CA GLU A 69 -22.63 0.25 8.07
C GLU A 69 -22.26 -0.87 7.08
N THR A 70 -21.52 -0.54 6.03
CA THR A 70 -21.07 -1.50 5.03
C THR A 70 -19.97 -2.38 5.64
N PRO A 71 -20.16 -3.72 5.65
CA PRO A 71 -19.15 -4.62 6.20
C PRO A 71 -17.85 -4.59 5.36
N PRO A 72 -16.70 -4.75 6.01
CA PRO A 72 -15.42 -4.78 5.30
C PRO A 72 -15.32 -6.01 4.38
N GLU A 73 -14.59 -5.84 3.29
CA GLU A 73 -14.32 -6.88 2.29
C GLU A 73 -12.92 -7.49 2.45
N LEU A 74 -12.11 -6.86 3.29
CA LEU A 74 -10.73 -7.22 3.57
C LEU A 74 -10.41 -6.85 5.03
N ASN A 75 -9.67 -7.71 5.72
CA ASN A 75 -9.06 -7.38 7.01
C ASN A 75 -7.53 -7.43 6.93
N LEU A 76 -6.81 -7.06 7.99
CA LEU A 76 -5.34 -7.06 8.01
C LEU A 76 -4.74 -8.45 7.80
N MET A 77 -5.38 -9.51 8.29
CA MET A 77 -4.98 -10.89 8.01
C MET A 77 -5.13 -11.24 6.52
N GLY A 78 -6.18 -10.74 5.86
CA GLY A 78 -6.38 -10.86 4.42
C GLY A 78 -5.31 -10.12 3.62
N VAL A 79 -4.89 -8.93 4.09
CA VAL A 79 -3.76 -8.20 3.49
C VAL A 79 -2.45 -8.97 3.64
N GLN A 80 -2.22 -9.60 4.79
CA GLN A 80 -1.05 -10.46 4.99
C GLN A 80 -1.09 -11.67 4.04
N ALA A 81 -2.26 -12.30 3.86
CA ALA A 81 -2.45 -13.36 2.86
C ALA A 81 -2.13 -12.89 1.45
N LEU A 82 -2.56 -11.66 1.07
CA LEU A 82 -2.22 -11.06 -0.22
C LEU A 82 -0.71 -10.88 -0.40
N GLY A 83 0.00 -10.39 0.62
CA GLY A 83 1.45 -10.26 0.61
C GLY A 83 2.17 -11.60 0.44
N LEU A 84 1.74 -12.63 1.17
CA LEU A 84 2.29 -13.98 1.04
C LEU A 84 1.97 -14.61 -0.32
N GLY A 85 0.78 -14.35 -0.86
CA GLY A 85 0.39 -14.75 -2.20
C GLY A 85 1.25 -14.09 -3.28
N LEU A 86 1.53 -12.80 -3.14
CA LEU A 86 2.42 -12.07 -4.06
C LEU A 86 3.85 -12.60 -4.01
N ALA A 87 4.39 -12.87 -2.82
CA ALA A 87 5.71 -13.51 -2.68
C ALA A 87 5.74 -14.89 -3.34
N THR A 88 4.67 -15.68 -3.17
CA THR A 88 4.51 -16.98 -3.84
C THR A 88 4.48 -16.83 -5.38
N PHE A 89 3.76 -15.83 -5.88
CA PHE A 89 3.73 -15.50 -7.31
C PHE A 89 5.13 -15.17 -7.86
N LEU A 90 5.92 -14.34 -7.15
CA LEU A 90 7.28 -14.03 -7.54
C LEU A 90 8.17 -15.29 -7.61
N GLN A 91 8.05 -16.18 -6.62
CA GLN A 91 8.76 -17.45 -6.60
C GLN A 91 8.37 -18.35 -7.79
N GLU A 92 7.08 -18.46 -8.12
CA GLU A 92 6.59 -19.24 -9.27
C GLU A 92 7.14 -18.74 -10.60
N ARG A 93 7.33 -17.43 -10.71
CA ARG A 93 7.88 -16.78 -11.92
C ARG A 93 9.41 -16.73 -11.95
N GLY A 94 10.09 -17.22 -10.91
CA GLY A 94 11.55 -17.16 -10.80
C GLY A 94 12.08 -15.71 -10.71
N ILE A 95 11.25 -14.79 -10.21
CA ILE A 95 11.62 -13.37 -10.02
C ILE A 95 12.33 -13.24 -8.68
N ALA A 96 13.40 -12.43 -8.63
CA ALA A 96 14.13 -12.19 -7.40
C ALA A 96 13.18 -11.71 -6.28
N PRO A 97 13.28 -12.23 -5.05
CA PRO A 97 12.38 -11.91 -3.96
C PRO A 97 12.70 -10.55 -3.33
N GLU A 98 12.74 -9.51 -4.16
CA GLU A 98 12.93 -8.12 -3.77
C GLU A 98 11.78 -7.26 -4.29
N ILE A 99 11.20 -6.45 -3.41
CA ILE A 99 10.00 -5.68 -3.73
C ILE A 99 10.01 -4.30 -3.07
N VAL A 100 9.62 -3.27 -3.84
CA VAL A 100 9.34 -1.93 -3.32
C VAL A 100 7.94 -1.88 -2.76
N THR A 101 7.75 -1.26 -1.59
CA THR A 101 6.44 -0.90 -1.05
C THR A 101 6.38 0.58 -0.70
N GLY A 102 5.17 1.13 -0.79
CA GLY A 102 4.83 2.46 -0.34
C GLY A 102 3.34 2.54 -0.05
N HIS A 103 2.87 3.66 0.48
CA HIS A 103 1.44 3.86 0.77
C HIS A 103 0.99 5.29 0.51
N ASP A 104 -0.29 5.49 0.23
CA ASP A 104 -0.92 6.80 0.23
C ASP A 104 -1.19 7.30 1.68
N PHE A 105 -1.70 8.53 1.82
CA PHE A 105 -1.81 9.17 3.14
C PHE A 105 -3.07 8.80 3.94
N ARG A 106 -3.95 7.93 3.43
CA ARG A 106 -5.13 7.51 4.20
C ARG A 106 -4.73 6.96 5.57
N SER A 107 -5.48 7.29 6.60
CA SER A 107 -5.13 6.99 8.00
C SER A 107 -4.82 5.51 8.29
N TYR A 108 -5.41 4.60 7.50
CA TYR A 108 -5.22 3.16 7.61
C TYR A 108 -4.17 2.58 6.65
N SER A 109 -3.70 3.33 5.64
CA SER A 109 -2.84 2.80 4.59
C SER A 109 -1.48 2.33 5.09
N ALA A 110 -0.91 3.01 6.09
CA ALA A 110 0.35 2.57 6.71
C ALA A 110 0.21 1.21 7.41
N ALA A 111 -0.90 0.98 8.14
CA ALA A 111 -1.17 -0.30 8.80
C ALA A 111 -1.40 -1.42 7.78
N ILE A 112 -2.15 -1.15 6.71
CA ILE A 112 -2.37 -2.07 5.60
C ILE A 112 -1.05 -2.43 4.93
N LYS A 113 -0.19 -1.45 4.63
CA LYS A 113 1.15 -1.70 4.09
C LYS A 113 1.95 -2.63 5.00
N MET A 114 1.96 -2.40 6.32
CA MET A 114 2.71 -3.27 7.24
C MET A 114 2.18 -4.70 7.28
N ALA A 115 0.87 -4.90 7.17
CA ALA A 115 0.30 -6.24 7.03
C ALA A 115 0.76 -6.92 5.73
N LEU A 116 0.77 -6.17 4.60
CA LEU A 116 1.29 -6.65 3.32
C LEU A 116 2.78 -7.05 3.42
N VAL A 117 3.59 -6.19 4.06
CA VAL A 117 5.02 -6.43 4.31
C VAL A 117 5.24 -7.71 5.11
N ASN A 118 4.45 -7.96 6.15
CA ASN A 118 4.55 -9.17 6.95
C ASN A 118 4.33 -10.43 6.08
N GLY A 119 3.35 -10.43 5.20
CA GLY A 119 3.11 -11.52 4.25
C GLY A 119 4.25 -11.71 3.25
N LEU A 120 4.74 -10.61 2.67
CA LEU A 120 5.89 -10.62 1.76
C LEU A 120 7.15 -11.20 2.42
N MET A 121 7.44 -10.77 3.65
CA MET A 121 8.58 -11.28 4.41
C MET A 121 8.43 -12.77 4.77
N ALA A 122 7.23 -13.23 5.13
CA ALA A 122 6.95 -14.64 5.37
C ALA A 122 7.19 -15.50 4.12
N GLY A 123 7.02 -14.93 2.92
CA GLY A 123 7.39 -15.53 1.65
C GLY A 123 8.85 -15.32 1.24
N GLY A 124 9.69 -14.79 2.13
CA GLY A 124 11.15 -14.62 1.91
C GLY A 124 11.54 -13.34 1.17
N CYS A 125 10.63 -12.41 0.94
CA CYS A 125 10.96 -11.17 0.22
C CYS A 125 11.77 -10.19 1.09
N ARG A 126 12.77 -9.56 0.46
CA ARG A 126 13.37 -8.33 0.96
C ARG A 126 12.51 -7.14 0.52
N VAL A 127 11.92 -6.45 1.49
CA VAL A 127 10.94 -5.39 1.24
C VAL A 127 11.58 -4.02 1.45
N HIS A 128 11.69 -3.23 0.38
CA HIS A 128 12.19 -1.86 0.38
C HIS A 128 11.01 -0.90 0.56
N ASP A 129 10.87 -0.32 1.75
CA ASP A 129 9.76 0.56 2.08
C ASP A 129 10.14 2.03 1.87
N ILE A 130 9.52 2.67 0.89
CA ILE A 130 9.71 4.10 0.57
C ILE A 130 8.76 5.03 1.35
N GLY A 131 7.93 4.50 2.23
CA GLY A 131 7.02 5.30 3.08
C GLY A 131 5.83 5.89 2.33
N LEU A 132 5.47 7.13 2.69
CA LEU A 132 4.42 7.91 2.01
C LEU A 132 4.85 8.20 0.57
N ALA A 133 4.03 7.80 -0.40
CA ALA A 133 4.38 7.91 -1.81
C ALA A 133 3.15 8.05 -2.72
N LEU A 134 3.42 8.44 -3.96
CA LEU A 134 2.51 8.32 -5.09
C LEU A 134 2.86 7.07 -5.92
N SER A 135 1.91 6.54 -6.68
CA SER A 135 2.16 5.38 -7.56
C SER A 135 3.36 5.60 -8.51
N PRO A 136 3.54 6.76 -9.20
CA PRO A 136 4.72 6.97 -10.02
C PRO A 136 6.03 6.98 -9.23
N MET A 137 6.02 7.40 -7.96
CA MET A 137 7.21 7.30 -7.09
C MET A 137 7.57 5.85 -6.80
N ALA A 138 6.57 4.99 -6.54
CA ALA A 138 6.80 3.56 -6.30
C ALA A 138 7.34 2.85 -7.55
N TYR A 139 6.84 3.20 -8.73
CA TYR A 139 7.37 2.67 -9.99
C TYR A 139 8.79 3.18 -10.29
N PHE A 140 9.07 4.45 -10.04
CA PHE A 140 10.42 5.01 -10.15
C PHE A 140 11.40 4.32 -9.19
N ALA A 141 10.95 3.98 -7.99
CA ALA A 141 11.77 3.32 -7.00
C ALA A 141 12.29 1.94 -7.47
N GLN A 142 11.54 1.21 -8.30
CA GLN A 142 12.04 -0.03 -8.88
C GLN A 142 13.33 0.18 -9.68
N PHE A 143 13.41 1.29 -10.41
CA PHE A 143 14.61 1.64 -11.18
C PHE A 143 15.72 2.21 -10.31
N ALA A 144 15.40 3.13 -9.44
CA ALA A 144 16.38 3.80 -8.57
C ALA A 144 17.06 2.86 -7.58
N LEU A 145 16.36 1.81 -7.12
CA LEU A 145 16.84 0.81 -6.17
C LEU A 145 17.25 -0.50 -6.83
N ASP A 146 17.08 -0.63 -8.15
CA ASP A 146 17.32 -1.87 -8.92
C ASP A 146 16.49 -3.08 -8.41
N VAL A 147 15.22 -2.86 -8.06
CA VAL A 147 14.30 -3.85 -7.50
C VAL A 147 13.27 -4.27 -8.55
N PRO A 148 13.04 -5.57 -8.81
CA PRO A 148 12.16 -6.02 -9.91
C PRO A 148 10.67 -5.82 -9.65
N ALA A 149 10.22 -5.88 -8.40
CA ALA A 149 8.81 -5.89 -8.06
C ALA A 149 8.37 -4.65 -7.26
N VAL A 150 7.07 -4.35 -7.30
CA VAL A 150 6.45 -3.25 -6.57
C VAL A 150 5.05 -3.62 -6.07
N ALA A 151 4.70 -3.13 -4.90
CA ALA A 151 3.35 -3.20 -4.34
C ALA A 151 3.02 -1.87 -3.63
N MET A 152 2.28 -1.00 -4.30
CA MET A 152 1.87 0.31 -3.79
C MET A 152 0.47 0.24 -3.19
N VAL A 153 0.37 0.49 -1.89
CA VAL A 153 -0.91 0.53 -1.16
C VAL A 153 -1.61 1.86 -1.41
N THR A 154 -2.71 1.82 -2.14
CA THR A 154 -3.52 3.00 -2.48
C THR A 154 -4.88 2.60 -3.04
N ALA A 155 -5.91 3.35 -2.71
CA ALA A 155 -7.21 3.25 -3.37
C ALA A 155 -7.38 4.24 -4.54
N SER A 156 -6.28 4.86 -5.01
CA SER A 156 -6.34 5.87 -6.09
C SER A 156 -7.27 7.05 -5.72
N HIS A 157 -8.29 7.31 -6.53
CA HIS A 157 -9.29 8.37 -6.34
C HIS A 157 -10.60 7.88 -5.68
N ASN A 158 -10.62 6.66 -5.14
CA ASN A 158 -11.79 6.17 -4.42
C ASN A 158 -12.03 6.98 -3.13
N GLU A 159 -13.29 6.96 -2.68
CA GLU A 159 -13.71 7.55 -1.42
C GLU A 159 -12.95 6.96 -0.22
N ASN A 160 -13.01 7.67 0.91
CA ASN A 160 -12.46 7.16 2.16
C ASN A 160 -13.15 5.84 2.56
N GLY A 161 -12.39 4.90 3.14
CA GLY A 161 -12.85 3.55 3.43
C GLY A 161 -12.43 2.51 2.38
N TRP A 162 -12.09 2.91 1.17
CA TRP A 162 -11.49 2.02 0.18
C TRP A 162 -9.97 1.88 0.39
N THR A 163 -9.47 0.68 0.13
CA THR A 163 -8.04 0.40 0.00
C THR A 163 -7.78 -0.45 -1.24
N GLY A 164 -6.52 -0.54 -1.62
CA GLY A 164 -6.11 -1.39 -2.72
C GLY A 164 -4.59 -1.51 -2.81
N VAL A 165 -4.13 -2.34 -3.75
CA VAL A 165 -2.72 -2.51 -4.04
C VAL A 165 -2.52 -2.51 -5.55
N LYS A 166 -1.63 -1.62 -6.02
CA LYS A 166 -1.12 -1.63 -7.39
C LYS A 166 0.18 -2.41 -7.41
N MET A 167 0.30 -3.37 -8.31
CA MET A 167 1.40 -4.34 -8.31
C MET A 167 2.11 -4.42 -9.66
N GLY A 168 3.39 -4.79 -9.61
CA GLY A 168 4.21 -5.11 -10.77
C GLY A 168 5.31 -6.07 -10.35
N ALA A 169 5.67 -7.01 -11.24
CA ALA A 169 6.64 -8.06 -10.94
C ALA A 169 7.90 -8.01 -11.81
N GLN A 170 7.86 -7.30 -12.91
CA GLN A 170 9.00 -7.09 -13.82
C GLN A 170 8.90 -5.68 -14.39
N ARG A 171 9.74 -4.77 -13.91
CA ARG A 171 9.76 -3.40 -14.37
C ARG A 171 9.99 -3.29 -15.89
N PRO A 172 9.31 -2.41 -16.62
CA PRO A 172 8.37 -1.41 -16.10
C PRO A 172 6.92 -1.90 -16.02
N VAL A 173 6.67 -3.18 -16.18
CA VAL A 173 5.33 -3.76 -16.38
C VAL A 173 4.59 -3.88 -15.06
N THR A 174 3.39 -3.31 -15.00
CA THR A 174 2.39 -3.55 -13.95
C THR A 174 1.60 -4.82 -14.27
N PHE A 175 0.95 -5.39 -13.26
CA PHE A 175 0.09 -6.57 -13.47
C PHE A 175 -1.02 -6.28 -14.46
N GLY A 176 -1.27 -7.27 -15.33
CA GLY A 176 -2.41 -7.37 -16.21
C GLY A 176 -3.39 -8.45 -15.74
N PRO A 177 -4.43 -8.75 -16.55
CA PRO A 177 -5.48 -9.71 -16.19
C PRO A 177 -4.94 -11.09 -15.84
N ASP A 178 -3.92 -11.59 -16.54
CA ASP A 178 -3.35 -12.91 -16.32
C ASP A 178 -2.60 -13.01 -14.98
N GLU A 179 -1.78 -12.00 -14.65
CA GLU A 179 -1.06 -11.93 -13.38
C GLU A 179 -2.04 -11.77 -12.21
N MET A 180 -3.05 -10.91 -12.37
CA MET A 180 -4.10 -10.71 -11.36
C MET A 180 -4.94 -11.98 -11.18
N GLY A 181 -5.27 -12.67 -12.25
CA GLY A 181 -5.96 -13.96 -12.20
C GLY A 181 -5.15 -15.01 -11.43
N ARG A 182 -3.85 -15.14 -11.75
CA ARG A 182 -2.98 -16.09 -11.04
C ARG A 182 -2.79 -15.73 -9.57
N LEU A 183 -2.59 -14.45 -9.24
CA LEU A 183 -2.48 -14.01 -7.85
C LEU A 183 -3.78 -14.31 -7.06
N LYS A 184 -4.94 -14.05 -7.66
CA LYS A 184 -6.25 -14.40 -7.09
C LYS A 184 -6.35 -15.88 -6.76
N GLU A 185 -5.97 -16.76 -7.69
CA GLU A 185 -5.97 -18.21 -7.47
C GLU A 185 -5.09 -18.62 -6.30
N ILE A 186 -3.84 -18.13 -6.24
CA ILE A 186 -2.90 -18.41 -5.15
C ILE A 186 -3.49 -17.97 -3.81
N VAL A 187 -4.01 -16.74 -3.73
CA VAL A 187 -4.52 -16.17 -2.47
C VAL A 187 -5.76 -16.92 -1.99
N LEU A 188 -6.75 -17.12 -2.87
CA LEU A 188 -8.03 -17.72 -2.47
C LEU A 188 -7.95 -19.22 -2.19
N SER A 189 -7.01 -19.91 -2.82
CA SER A 189 -6.77 -21.35 -2.53
C SER A 189 -5.89 -21.58 -1.30
N GLY A 190 -5.20 -20.55 -0.80
CA GLY A 190 -4.21 -20.70 0.27
C GLY A 190 -2.95 -21.46 -0.16
N ALA A 191 -2.67 -21.56 -1.46
CA ALA A 191 -1.51 -22.26 -2.02
C ALA A 191 -0.20 -21.45 -1.79
N PHE A 192 0.02 -21.04 -0.56
CA PHE A 192 1.16 -20.21 -0.18
C PHE A 192 2.46 -21.01 -0.08
N ARG A 193 3.55 -20.33 -0.46
CA ARG A 193 4.92 -20.81 -0.25
C ARG A 193 5.63 -19.87 0.70
N THR A 194 6.05 -20.37 1.85
CA THR A 194 6.89 -19.64 2.78
C THR A 194 8.35 -19.89 2.49
N ALA A 195 9.20 -18.90 2.77
CA ALA A 195 10.65 -19.02 2.63
C ALA A 195 11.34 -18.20 3.73
N GLY A 196 12.51 -18.65 4.13
CA GLY A 196 13.39 -17.87 5.03
C GLY A 196 14.05 -16.70 4.31
N GLY A 197 14.67 -15.80 5.10
CA GLY A 197 15.47 -14.68 4.56
C GLY A 197 14.69 -13.38 4.30
N GLY A 198 13.38 -13.35 4.54
CA GLY A 198 12.61 -12.13 4.46
C GLY A 198 13.14 -11.03 5.38
N SER A 199 13.18 -9.80 4.86
CA SER A 199 13.72 -8.65 5.60
C SER A 199 13.01 -7.35 5.23
N TYR A 200 12.99 -6.41 6.18
CA TYR A 200 12.43 -5.07 6.00
C TYR A 200 13.55 -4.04 5.92
N VAL A 201 13.53 -3.24 4.87
CA VAL A 201 14.53 -2.22 4.58
C VAL A 201 13.82 -0.87 4.41
N PRO A 202 13.78 -0.03 5.44
CA PRO A 202 13.25 1.33 5.28
C PRO A 202 14.21 2.13 4.39
N VAL A 203 13.65 2.78 3.37
CA VAL A 203 14.40 3.67 2.46
C VAL A 203 14.09 5.11 2.89
N ALA A 204 15.00 5.69 3.66
CA ALA A 204 14.83 7.03 4.17
C ALA A 204 14.81 8.07 3.04
N ASP A 205 13.92 9.05 3.16
CA ASP A 205 13.86 10.25 2.32
C ASP A 205 13.79 9.98 0.80
N PHE A 206 13.09 8.91 0.40
CA PHE A 206 12.98 8.56 -1.02
C PHE A 206 12.28 9.66 -1.85
N ALA A 207 11.38 10.43 -1.23
CA ALA A 207 10.72 11.57 -1.87
C ALA A 207 11.73 12.59 -2.41
N ALA A 208 12.76 12.93 -1.65
CA ALA A 208 13.82 13.84 -2.10
C ALA A 208 14.58 13.28 -3.33
N THR A 209 14.83 11.97 -3.35
CA THR A 209 15.44 11.30 -4.51
C THR A 209 14.58 11.44 -5.77
N TYR A 210 13.27 11.24 -5.64
CA TYR A 210 12.32 11.39 -6.75
C TYR A 210 12.22 12.83 -7.24
N LEU A 211 12.08 13.81 -6.33
CA LEU A 211 12.01 15.23 -6.67
C LEU A 211 13.31 15.71 -7.33
N LYS A 212 14.45 15.22 -6.88
CA LYS A 212 15.76 15.53 -7.50
C LYS A 212 15.84 14.99 -8.92
N ASP A 213 15.34 13.78 -9.20
CA ASP A 213 15.30 13.24 -10.56
C ASP A 213 14.41 14.07 -11.48
N LEU A 214 13.23 14.49 -10.99
CA LEU A 214 12.34 15.38 -11.75
C LEU A 214 13.02 16.72 -12.08
N ALA A 215 13.63 17.35 -11.09
CA ALA A 215 14.36 18.62 -11.27
C ALA A 215 15.53 18.49 -12.27
N ALA A 216 16.23 17.36 -12.25
CA ALA A 216 17.37 17.10 -13.15
C ALA A 216 16.98 16.99 -14.63
N ARG A 217 15.69 16.80 -14.95
CA ARG A 217 15.17 16.80 -16.33
C ARG A 217 15.12 18.20 -16.94
N GLY A 218 15.41 19.21 -16.15
CA GLY A 218 15.52 20.61 -16.52
C GLY A 218 14.21 21.40 -16.37
N PRO A 219 14.32 22.73 -16.37
CA PRO A 219 13.17 23.60 -16.23
C PRO A 219 12.26 23.55 -17.47
N VAL A 220 11.01 23.88 -17.27
CA VAL A 220 10.08 24.15 -18.37
C VAL A 220 10.61 25.27 -19.27
N LYS A 221 10.35 25.19 -20.59
CA LYS A 221 10.94 26.12 -21.59
C LYS A 221 10.50 27.59 -21.39
N ARG A 222 9.35 27.83 -20.78
CA ARG A 222 8.88 29.15 -20.39
C ARG A 222 8.37 29.12 -18.96
N LYS A 223 8.39 30.27 -18.28
CA LYS A 223 7.78 30.36 -16.95
C LYS A 223 6.27 30.14 -17.08
N LEU A 224 5.76 29.17 -16.33
CA LEU A 224 4.34 28.83 -16.24
C LEU A 224 3.85 29.15 -14.84
N LYS A 225 2.64 29.71 -14.76
CA LYS A 225 1.89 29.82 -13.51
C LYS A 225 0.85 28.71 -13.47
N VAL A 226 0.95 27.79 -12.51
CA VAL A 226 0.21 26.51 -12.50
C VAL A 226 -0.61 26.39 -11.23
N VAL A 227 -1.90 26.06 -11.36
CA VAL A 227 -2.72 25.65 -10.21
C VAL A 227 -2.43 24.18 -9.87
N ALA A 228 -1.87 23.94 -8.69
CA ALA A 228 -1.65 22.59 -8.16
C ALA A 228 -2.88 22.14 -7.37
N ALA A 229 -3.84 21.53 -8.04
CA ALA A 229 -5.08 21.04 -7.45
C ALA A 229 -4.92 19.61 -6.96
N CYS A 230 -4.85 19.41 -5.63
CA CYS A 230 -4.56 18.11 -5.02
C CYS A 230 -5.77 17.46 -4.33
N GLY A 231 -6.89 18.17 -4.20
CA GLY A 231 -8.13 17.68 -3.57
C GLY A 231 -7.89 17.08 -2.18
N ASN A 232 -7.02 17.69 -1.39
CA ASN A 232 -6.58 17.21 -0.08
C ASN A 232 -5.97 15.79 -0.08
N GLY A 233 -5.58 15.28 -1.27
CA GLY A 233 -5.02 13.95 -1.45
C GLY A 233 -3.49 13.90 -1.30
N THR A 234 -2.91 12.70 -1.42
CA THR A 234 -1.47 12.44 -1.26
C THR A 234 -0.58 13.32 -2.14
N ALA A 235 -1.09 13.76 -3.30
CA ALA A 235 -0.35 14.64 -4.21
C ALA A 235 0.03 15.97 -3.56
N GLY A 236 -0.73 16.45 -2.58
CA GLY A 236 -0.44 17.70 -1.86
C GLY A 236 0.93 17.72 -1.18
N ALA A 237 1.42 16.56 -0.76
CA ALA A 237 2.75 16.43 -0.15
C ALA A 237 3.90 16.57 -1.16
N PHE A 238 3.66 16.47 -2.46
CA PHE A 238 4.72 16.33 -3.47
C PHE A 238 4.56 17.26 -4.68
N ALA A 239 3.34 17.45 -5.17
CA ALA A 239 3.09 18.13 -6.43
C ALA A 239 3.53 19.61 -6.44
N PRO A 240 3.25 20.43 -5.40
CA PRO A 240 3.73 21.80 -5.37
C PRO A 240 5.25 21.88 -5.52
N GLN A 241 5.98 21.11 -4.73
CA GLN A 241 7.45 21.07 -4.73
C GLN A 241 8.01 20.56 -6.07
N ALA A 242 7.36 19.55 -6.68
CA ALA A 242 7.78 19.04 -7.98
C ALA A 242 7.62 20.10 -9.09
N LEU A 243 6.52 20.84 -9.09
CA LEU A 243 6.26 21.91 -10.05
C LEU A 243 7.22 23.09 -9.87
N GLU A 244 7.49 23.50 -8.64
CA GLU A 244 8.49 24.54 -8.32
C GLU A 244 9.90 24.11 -8.77
N ALA A 245 10.28 22.86 -8.53
CA ALA A 245 11.59 22.31 -8.88
C ALA A 245 11.87 22.34 -10.40
N ILE A 246 10.83 22.30 -11.23
CA ILE A 246 10.96 22.44 -12.70
C ILE A 246 10.71 23.88 -13.19
N GLY A 247 10.60 24.86 -12.29
CA GLY A 247 10.56 26.29 -12.59
C GLY A 247 9.17 26.91 -12.78
N CYS A 248 8.10 26.23 -12.33
CA CYS A 248 6.76 26.80 -12.33
C CYS A 248 6.55 27.75 -11.14
N GLU A 249 5.67 28.77 -11.32
CA GLU A 249 5.05 29.51 -10.24
C GLU A 249 3.79 28.73 -9.82
N VAL A 250 3.72 28.31 -8.57
CA VAL A 250 2.65 27.42 -8.10
C VAL A 250 1.58 28.17 -7.34
N VAL A 251 0.32 27.97 -7.72
CA VAL A 251 -0.87 28.38 -6.98
C VAL A 251 -1.45 27.12 -6.32
N PRO A 252 -1.30 26.94 -5.00
CA PRO A 252 -1.83 25.75 -4.32
C PRO A 252 -3.35 25.80 -4.24
N LEU A 253 -4.00 24.65 -4.54
CA LEU A 253 -5.43 24.43 -4.34
C LEU A 253 -5.65 23.09 -3.65
N ASP A 254 -6.20 23.14 -2.41
CA ASP A 254 -6.47 21.95 -1.59
C ASP A 254 -5.25 21.00 -1.49
N THR A 255 -4.08 21.58 -1.20
CA THR A 255 -2.80 20.84 -1.11
C THR A 255 -2.51 20.29 0.28
N GLU A 256 -3.23 20.72 1.32
CA GLU A 256 -3.12 20.13 2.65
C GLU A 256 -3.69 18.71 2.67
N LEU A 257 -3.00 17.80 3.36
CA LEU A 257 -3.43 16.41 3.49
C LEU A 257 -4.61 16.33 4.47
N ASP A 258 -5.78 15.95 3.97
CA ASP A 258 -6.97 15.71 4.79
C ASP A 258 -7.75 14.52 4.26
N SER A 259 -7.65 13.37 4.99
CA SER A 259 -8.30 12.13 4.58
C SER A 259 -9.83 12.14 4.70
N THR A 260 -10.41 13.22 5.22
CA THR A 260 -11.87 13.41 5.22
C THR A 260 -12.39 13.99 3.90
N PHE A 261 -11.48 14.53 3.05
CA PHE A 261 -11.82 15.15 1.76
C PHE A 261 -12.94 16.20 1.89
N PRO A 262 -12.72 17.31 2.63
CA PRO A 262 -13.79 18.17 3.12
C PRO A 262 -14.55 18.94 2.04
N ARG A 263 -13.98 19.12 0.84
CA ARG A 263 -14.63 19.87 -0.25
C ARG A 263 -15.27 18.97 -1.29
N TYR A 264 -14.56 17.95 -1.72
CA TYR A 264 -14.96 16.97 -2.72
C TYR A 264 -14.04 15.76 -2.65
N ASN A 265 -14.51 14.61 -3.12
CA ASN A 265 -13.62 13.48 -3.30
C ASN A 265 -12.58 13.82 -4.39
N PRO A 266 -11.29 13.53 -4.23
CA PRO A 266 -10.24 13.86 -5.21
C PRO A 266 -10.32 12.96 -6.46
N ASN A 267 -11.48 12.96 -7.08
CA ASN A 267 -11.74 12.28 -8.34
C ASN A 267 -11.60 13.28 -9.49
N PRO A 268 -10.73 13.05 -10.49
CA PRO A 268 -10.55 13.94 -11.62
C PRO A 268 -11.80 14.11 -12.50
N GLU A 269 -12.82 13.28 -12.31
CA GLU A 269 -14.12 13.38 -12.97
C GLU A 269 -15.18 14.14 -12.14
N ASP A 270 -14.85 14.51 -10.90
CA ASP A 270 -15.76 15.25 -10.03
C ASP A 270 -15.95 16.69 -10.52
N MET A 271 -17.19 17.03 -10.88
CA MET A 271 -17.53 18.36 -11.42
C MET A 271 -17.27 19.48 -10.42
N ALA A 272 -17.41 19.25 -9.11
CA ALA A 272 -17.11 20.25 -8.10
C ALA A 272 -15.61 20.56 -8.08
N MET A 273 -14.76 19.52 -8.19
CA MET A 273 -13.30 19.67 -8.31
C MET A 273 -12.92 20.41 -9.60
N LEU A 274 -13.50 20.04 -10.74
CA LEU A 274 -13.22 20.69 -12.03
C LEU A 274 -13.63 22.17 -12.04
N HIS A 275 -14.77 22.53 -11.45
CA HIS A 275 -15.18 23.93 -11.29
C HIS A 275 -14.23 24.70 -10.36
N ALA A 276 -13.79 24.10 -9.25
CA ALA A 276 -12.85 24.73 -8.34
C ALA A 276 -11.49 25.02 -9.03
N ILE A 277 -11.02 24.09 -9.86
CA ILE A 277 -9.81 24.28 -10.69
C ILE A 277 -9.99 25.45 -11.67
N ALA A 278 -11.09 25.46 -12.43
CA ALA A 278 -11.39 26.50 -13.41
C ALA A 278 -11.49 27.90 -12.76
N ASP A 279 -12.11 27.98 -11.58
CA ASP A 279 -12.20 29.22 -10.83
C ASP A 279 -10.82 29.68 -10.31
N ALA A 280 -10.00 28.78 -9.80
CA ALA A 280 -8.66 29.08 -9.34
C ALA A 280 -7.75 29.56 -10.49
N VAL A 281 -7.84 28.96 -11.66
CA VAL A 281 -7.12 29.39 -12.87
C VAL A 281 -7.54 30.82 -13.26
N ARG A 282 -8.85 31.07 -13.37
CA ARG A 282 -9.38 32.42 -13.74
C ARG A 282 -8.97 33.49 -12.74
N THR A 283 -9.08 33.22 -11.44
CA THR A 283 -8.81 34.22 -10.40
C THR A 283 -7.34 34.49 -10.21
N SER A 284 -6.50 33.50 -10.38
CA SER A 284 -5.04 33.64 -10.21
C SER A 284 -4.34 34.10 -11.50
N GLY A 285 -4.99 34.05 -12.64
CA GLY A 285 -4.37 34.27 -13.95
C GLY A 285 -3.32 33.22 -14.28
N ALA A 286 -3.55 31.98 -13.85
CA ALA A 286 -2.69 30.84 -14.21
C ALA A 286 -2.83 30.45 -15.69
N ASP A 287 -1.75 29.86 -16.27
CA ASP A 287 -1.72 29.40 -17.66
C ASP A 287 -2.63 28.19 -17.90
#